data_fa9f6565ad173573d22f13015e8aec43
#
_entry.id   fa9f6565ad173573d22f13015e8aec43
#
_cell.length_a   1.000
_cell.length_b   1.000
_cell.length_c   1.000
_cell.angle_alpha   90.00
_cell.angle_beta   90.00
_cell.angle_gamma   90.00
#
_symmetry.space_group_name_H-M   'P 1'
#
loop_
_entity.id
_entity.type
_entity.pdbx_description
1 polymer ?
#
loop_
_entity_poly.entity_id
_entity_poly.type
_entity_poly.pdbx_seq_one_letter_code
_entity_poly.pdbx_strand_id
1 'polypeptide(L)'
;LSRGAHGLIRSFPNTEFVILAIIANRELRGKFVYEMPENVVEVHELYLDDLDWGRRRKRKSCMTKKEYQALRSLMLGRQVEWEALIDYFQKKKRSLNDLLMGEDFLHAVTEFYMLHYSQFVFTDFLWTMRSIYLPLFRTLQMKVPKADVYHCLCTGYAGVLGSMGKYIHGGRLLLSEHGIYTREREEELIRSKWVKGIYKNIWIEQFRKMSRMAYDRAELVTSLYAGARELQTELDCPVEKTMVVPNGVQVERFQDLLGKTEAEEGEIYVGAVFRVTPIKDVKTLIQAFAFAKEKEPRLKLWIMGPWDNDDGYVQECFDMVGIMGIADVIFTGRIDVRDYYGKMDMMI
;
A
#
# COMPACT_ATOMS: atom_id res chain seq x y z
N LEU A 1 -6.28 -3.80 9.12
CA LEU A 1 -6.60 -5.04 8.38
C LEU A 1 -7.61 -4.69 7.29
N SER A 2 -7.47 -5.24 6.07
CA SER A 2 -8.51 -5.12 5.04
C SER A 2 -9.68 -6.05 5.36
N ARG A 3 -10.89 -5.76 4.83
CA ARG A 3 -12.04 -6.69 4.95
C ARG A 3 -11.70 -8.09 4.41
N GLY A 4 -10.94 -8.16 3.31
CA GLY A 4 -10.52 -9.44 2.73
C GLY A 4 -9.63 -10.25 3.66
N ALA A 5 -8.61 -9.63 4.25
CA ALA A 5 -7.74 -10.32 5.22
C ALA A 5 -8.50 -10.77 6.46
N HIS A 6 -9.42 -9.95 6.98
CA HIS A 6 -10.27 -10.32 8.10
C HIS A 6 -11.19 -11.51 7.78
N GLY A 7 -11.79 -11.52 6.57
CA GLY A 7 -12.59 -12.65 6.08
C GLY A 7 -11.75 -13.92 5.94
N LEU A 8 -10.56 -13.82 5.37
CA LEU A 8 -9.63 -14.94 5.22
C LEU A 8 -9.29 -15.56 6.59
N ILE A 9 -8.92 -14.76 7.58
CA ILE A 9 -8.58 -15.23 8.92
C ILE A 9 -9.74 -16.01 9.54
N ARG A 10 -10.97 -15.50 9.45
CA ARG A 10 -12.17 -16.17 9.94
C ARG A 10 -12.50 -17.47 9.22
N SER A 11 -12.11 -17.61 7.96
CA SER A 11 -12.34 -18.83 7.16
C SER A 11 -11.45 -20.01 7.59
N PHE A 12 -10.42 -19.74 8.40
CA PHE A 12 -9.49 -20.76 8.90
C PHE A 12 -9.47 -20.81 10.44
N PRO A 13 -10.55 -21.23 11.09
CA PRO A 13 -10.69 -21.15 12.56
C PRO A 13 -9.66 -22.00 13.34
N ASN A 14 -9.12 -23.04 12.71
CA ASN A 14 -8.11 -23.94 13.30
C ASN A 14 -6.67 -23.51 13.01
N THR A 15 -6.46 -22.31 12.46
CA THR A 15 -5.13 -21.77 12.13
C THR A 15 -4.87 -20.55 13.00
N GLU A 16 -3.72 -20.52 13.65
CA GLU A 16 -3.25 -19.37 14.40
C GLU A 16 -2.64 -18.33 13.44
N PHE A 17 -3.04 -17.08 13.61
CA PHE A 17 -2.53 -15.98 12.81
C PHE A 17 -1.74 -15.00 13.66
N VAL A 18 -0.57 -14.60 13.13
CA VAL A 18 0.22 -13.47 13.64
C VAL A 18 0.19 -12.37 12.61
N ILE A 19 -0.19 -11.17 13.02
CA ILE A 19 -0.28 -10.01 12.13
C ILE A 19 0.98 -9.15 12.26
N LEU A 20 1.65 -8.91 11.14
CA LEU A 20 2.73 -7.93 11.03
C LEU A 20 2.16 -6.66 10.38
N ALA A 21 1.83 -5.67 11.19
CA ALA A 21 1.24 -4.42 10.73
C ALA A 21 2.32 -3.37 10.46
N ILE A 22 2.38 -2.86 9.23
CA ILE A 22 3.25 -1.76 8.84
C ILE A 22 2.46 -0.47 8.92
N ILE A 23 2.92 0.47 9.74
CA ILE A 23 2.19 1.68 10.09
C ILE A 23 3.08 2.89 9.80
N ALA A 24 2.50 3.95 9.22
CA ALA A 24 3.26 5.15 8.88
C ALA A 24 3.76 5.88 10.13
N ASN A 25 2.90 6.09 11.12
CA ASN A 25 3.26 6.83 12.34
C ASN A 25 2.68 6.19 13.62
N ARG A 26 3.24 6.57 14.78
CA ARG A 26 2.86 6.03 16.10
C ARG A 26 1.48 6.48 16.60
N GLU A 27 0.89 7.52 16.06
CA GLU A 27 -0.42 8.03 16.49
C GLU A 27 -1.55 7.02 16.23
N LEU A 28 -1.31 6.10 15.29
CA LEU A 28 -2.23 5.01 14.94
C LEU A 28 -2.06 3.75 15.79
N ARG A 29 -1.18 3.77 16.81
CA ARG A 29 -0.88 2.63 17.66
C ARG A 29 -2.15 2.05 18.30
N GLY A 30 -2.34 0.73 18.14
CA GLY A 30 -3.45 -0.01 18.75
C GLY A 30 -4.83 0.38 18.22
N LYS A 31 -4.94 1.23 17.20
CA LYS A 31 -6.22 1.61 16.59
C LYS A 31 -6.59 0.61 15.49
N PHE A 32 -7.45 -0.33 15.84
CA PHE A 32 -7.98 -1.31 14.89
C PHE A 32 -9.37 -0.90 14.43
N VAL A 33 -9.62 -0.94 13.12
CA VAL A 33 -10.92 -0.59 12.52
C VAL A 33 -11.96 -1.71 12.71
N TYR A 34 -11.47 -2.94 12.83
CA TYR A 34 -12.29 -4.14 12.99
C TYR A 34 -11.90 -4.87 14.27
N GLU A 35 -12.89 -5.53 14.88
CA GLU A 35 -12.67 -6.46 15.96
C GLU A 35 -11.77 -7.61 15.48
N MET A 36 -10.73 -7.94 16.27
CA MET A 36 -9.80 -9.00 15.91
C MET A 36 -10.45 -10.37 16.05
N PRO A 37 -10.33 -11.25 15.03
CA PRO A 37 -10.76 -12.65 15.17
C PRO A 37 -10.01 -13.37 16.30
N GLU A 38 -10.69 -14.31 16.97
CA GLU A 38 -10.14 -15.04 18.12
C GLU A 38 -8.86 -15.83 17.80
N ASN A 39 -8.68 -16.25 16.55
CA ASN A 39 -7.52 -16.98 16.09
C ASN A 39 -6.33 -16.08 15.67
N VAL A 40 -6.40 -14.76 15.91
CA VAL A 40 -5.24 -13.86 15.87
C VAL A 40 -4.57 -13.86 17.23
N VAL A 41 -3.44 -14.56 17.34
CA VAL A 41 -2.72 -14.76 18.61
C VAL A 41 -1.77 -13.61 18.95
N GLU A 42 -1.19 -12.94 17.95
CA GLU A 42 -0.26 -11.82 18.14
C GLU A 42 -0.41 -10.77 17.06
N VAL A 43 -0.13 -9.51 17.42
CA VAL A 43 -0.01 -8.38 16.49
C VAL A 43 1.30 -7.65 16.75
N HIS A 44 2.17 -7.59 15.76
CA HIS A 44 3.42 -6.85 15.80
C HIS A 44 3.31 -5.61 14.92
N GLU A 45 3.60 -4.44 15.47
CA GLU A 45 3.52 -3.17 14.76
C GLU A 45 4.91 -2.66 14.39
N LEU A 46 5.12 -2.33 13.12
CA LEU A 46 6.32 -1.70 12.59
C LEU A 46 6.01 -0.27 12.18
N TYR A 47 6.64 0.69 12.82
CA TYR A 47 6.52 2.12 12.50
C TYR A 47 7.69 2.55 11.63
N LEU A 48 7.41 2.97 10.39
CA LEU A 48 8.44 3.27 9.38
C LEU A 48 9.17 4.59 9.64
N ASP A 49 8.51 5.56 10.27
CA ASP A 49 9.03 6.89 10.60
C ASP A 49 9.72 6.96 11.97
N ASP A 50 9.72 5.84 12.71
CA ASP A 50 10.25 5.78 14.07
C ASP A 50 11.79 5.89 14.09
N LEU A 51 12.27 7.10 14.15
CA LEU A 51 13.67 7.43 14.36
C LEU A 51 13.97 7.45 15.85
N ASP A 52 14.70 6.44 16.31
CA ASP A 52 15.38 6.52 17.59
C ASP A 52 16.57 7.49 17.47
N TRP A 53 16.32 8.78 17.76
CA TRP A 53 17.35 9.81 17.86
C TRP A 53 18.20 9.64 19.11
N GLY A 54 18.20 8.46 19.74
CA GLY A 54 18.96 8.12 20.95
C GLY A 54 20.42 8.54 20.86
N ARG A 55 21.03 8.77 22.04
CA ARG A 55 22.41 9.25 22.20
C ARG A 55 23.37 8.51 21.28
N ARG A 56 24.08 9.29 20.43
CA ARG A 56 25.21 8.81 19.62
C ARG A 56 26.15 7.97 20.49
N ARG A 57 26.17 6.67 20.25
CA ARG A 57 27.27 5.83 20.72
C ARG A 57 28.40 6.02 19.71
N LYS A 58 29.52 6.62 20.13
CA LYS A 58 30.75 6.86 19.35
C LYS A 58 31.43 5.52 18.90
N ARG A 59 30.70 4.56 18.42
CA ARG A 59 31.31 3.34 17.85
C ARG A 59 31.37 3.49 16.35
N LYS A 60 32.60 3.56 15.79
CA LYS A 60 32.83 3.39 14.36
C LYS A 60 32.12 2.10 13.93
N SER A 61 31.13 2.22 13.05
CA SER A 61 30.45 1.10 12.47
C SER A 61 31.32 0.57 11.32
N CYS A 62 32.19 -0.36 11.59
CA CYS A 62 32.89 -1.05 10.50
C CYS A 62 32.07 -2.25 10.07
N MET A 63 31.55 -2.21 8.86
CA MET A 63 31.04 -3.39 8.16
C MET A 63 32.19 -4.27 7.75
N THR A 64 31.99 -5.59 7.75
CA THR A 64 32.91 -6.49 7.09
C THR A 64 32.84 -6.24 5.57
N LYS A 65 33.85 -6.69 4.82
CA LYS A 65 33.87 -6.54 3.36
C LYS A 65 32.58 -7.10 2.71
N LYS A 66 32.09 -8.25 3.17
CA LYS A 66 30.84 -8.87 2.68
C LYS A 66 29.62 -7.99 2.97
N GLU A 67 29.49 -7.48 4.18
CA GLU A 67 28.36 -6.61 4.58
C GLU A 67 28.37 -5.29 3.80
N TYR A 68 29.56 -4.70 3.59
CA TYR A 68 29.69 -3.51 2.77
C TYR A 68 29.33 -3.77 1.30
N GLN A 69 29.75 -4.89 0.74
CA GLN A 69 29.36 -5.28 -0.63
C GLN A 69 27.84 -5.45 -0.75
N ALA A 70 27.17 -6.01 0.26
CA ALA A 70 25.73 -6.12 0.29
C ALA A 70 25.05 -4.75 0.34
N LEU A 71 25.53 -3.81 1.17
CA LEU A 71 25.05 -2.44 1.19
C LEU A 71 25.26 -1.74 -0.16
N ARG A 72 26.44 -1.93 -0.76
CA ARG A 72 26.78 -1.40 -2.08
C ARG A 72 25.88 -1.96 -3.18
N SER A 73 25.59 -3.28 -3.15
CA SER A 73 24.70 -3.93 -4.11
C SER A 73 23.27 -3.38 -4.03
N LEU A 74 22.79 -3.03 -2.82
CA LEU A 74 21.50 -2.40 -2.62
C LEU A 74 21.40 -1.02 -3.30
N MET A 75 22.48 -0.23 -3.27
CA MET A 75 22.50 1.13 -3.85
C MET A 75 22.76 1.10 -5.35
N LEU A 76 23.79 0.41 -5.78
CA LEU A 76 24.36 0.46 -7.13
C LEU A 76 24.05 -0.78 -7.98
N GLY A 77 23.75 -1.93 -7.36
CA GLY A 77 23.54 -3.18 -8.07
C GLY A 77 22.14 -3.32 -8.66
N ARG A 78 22.04 -4.06 -9.77
CA ARG A 78 20.77 -4.58 -10.28
C ARG A 78 20.28 -5.75 -9.44
N GLN A 79 21.20 -6.61 -9.00
CA GLN A 79 20.95 -7.72 -8.08
C GLN A 79 21.43 -7.34 -6.69
N VAL A 80 20.60 -7.52 -5.69
CA VAL A 80 20.87 -7.17 -4.30
C VAL A 80 21.21 -8.43 -3.50
N GLU A 81 22.28 -8.37 -2.72
CA GLU A 81 22.69 -9.45 -1.81
C GLU A 81 21.82 -9.43 -0.54
N TRP A 82 20.51 -9.74 -0.69
CA TRP A 82 19.52 -9.62 0.37
C TRP A 82 19.84 -10.45 1.61
N GLU A 83 20.37 -11.66 1.44
CA GLU A 83 20.68 -12.55 2.56
C GLU A 83 21.76 -11.96 3.47
N ALA A 84 22.80 -11.39 2.88
CA ALA A 84 23.85 -10.73 3.63
C ALA A 84 23.35 -9.47 4.36
N LEU A 85 22.41 -8.72 3.75
CA LEU A 85 21.75 -7.60 4.40
C LEU A 85 20.86 -8.05 5.57
N ILE A 86 20.02 -9.06 5.36
CA ILE A 86 19.17 -9.62 6.42
C ILE A 86 20.04 -10.09 7.58
N ASP A 87 21.07 -10.87 7.32
CA ASP A 87 22.01 -11.35 8.33
C ASP A 87 22.65 -10.21 9.12
N TYR A 88 23.07 -9.15 8.43
CA TYR A 88 23.64 -7.97 9.09
C TYR A 88 22.66 -7.33 10.06
N PHE A 89 21.42 -7.06 9.63
CA PHE A 89 20.43 -6.38 10.45
C PHE A 89 19.85 -7.26 11.57
N GLN A 90 19.80 -8.59 11.35
CA GLN A 90 19.28 -9.53 12.33
C GLN A 90 20.29 -9.89 13.42
N LYS A 91 21.59 -9.99 13.07
CA LYS A 91 22.65 -10.38 13.99
C LYS A 91 23.23 -9.20 14.77
N LYS A 92 23.24 -8.01 14.19
CA LYS A 92 23.84 -6.82 14.80
C LYS A 92 22.78 -5.83 15.27
N LYS A 93 22.58 -5.72 16.59
CA LYS A 93 21.73 -4.69 17.20
C LYS A 93 22.44 -3.32 17.11
N ARG A 94 22.32 -2.62 15.98
CA ARG A 94 22.90 -1.28 15.79
C ARG A 94 21.81 -0.24 15.68
N SER A 95 22.09 0.97 16.15
CA SER A 95 21.23 2.12 15.90
C SER A 95 21.23 2.43 14.41
N LEU A 96 20.05 2.64 13.84
CA LEU A 96 19.93 3.05 12.43
C LEU A 96 20.57 4.43 12.21
N ASN A 97 20.52 5.31 13.21
CA ASN A 97 21.18 6.59 13.14
C ASN A 97 22.70 6.44 13.03
N ASP A 98 23.31 5.54 13.82
CA ASP A 98 24.76 5.28 13.72
C ASP A 98 25.15 4.70 12.36
N LEU A 99 24.30 3.85 11.76
CA LEU A 99 24.52 3.32 10.42
C LEU A 99 24.40 4.42 9.35
N LEU A 100 23.26 5.14 9.33
CA LEU A 100 22.96 6.16 8.33
C LEU A 100 23.86 7.41 8.41
N MET A 101 24.57 7.59 9.54
CA MET A 101 25.59 8.63 9.77
C MET A 101 27.01 8.07 9.77
N GLY A 102 27.15 6.76 9.56
CA GLY A 102 28.44 6.07 9.61
C GLY A 102 29.25 6.18 8.31
N GLU A 103 30.55 5.89 8.41
CA GLU A 103 31.48 5.98 7.29
C GLU A 103 31.11 5.02 6.15
N ASP A 104 30.68 3.79 6.47
CA ASP A 104 30.32 2.78 5.45
C ASP A 104 29.15 3.24 4.58
N PHE A 105 28.09 3.79 5.21
CA PHE A 105 26.95 4.34 4.46
C PHE A 105 27.35 5.56 3.65
N LEU A 106 28.15 6.48 4.24
CA LEU A 106 28.62 7.68 3.55
C LEU A 106 29.50 7.30 2.34
N HIS A 107 30.38 6.33 2.45
CA HIS A 107 31.21 5.86 1.33
C HIS A 107 30.34 5.28 0.19
N ALA A 108 29.38 4.40 0.48
CA ALA A 108 28.50 3.84 -0.51
C ALA A 108 27.65 4.93 -1.21
N VAL A 109 27.12 5.89 -0.45
CA VAL A 109 26.36 7.03 -0.99
C VAL A 109 27.26 7.93 -1.82
N THR A 110 28.49 8.20 -1.38
CA THR A 110 29.44 9.02 -2.16
C THR A 110 29.82 8.36 -3.47
N GLU A 111 30.04 7.04 -3.47
CA GLU A 111 30.30 6.30 -4.72
C GLU A 111 29.12 6.43 -5.70
N PHE A 112 27.88 6.23 -5.22
CA PHE A 112 26.69 6.38 -6.05
C PHE A 112 26.54 7.82 -6.59
N TYR A 113 26.77 8.82 -5.73
CA TYR A 113 26.73 10.22 -6.12
C TYR A 113 27.75 10.54 -7.20
N MET A 114 28.99 10.12 -7.04
CA MET A 114 30.05 10.41 -8.02
C MET A 114 29.80 9.76 -9.38
N LEU A 115 29.16 8.58 -9.39
CA LEU A 115 28.85 7.87 -10.64
C LEU A 115 27.68 8.45 -11.42
N HIS A 116 26.67 9.01 -10.74
CA HIS A 116 25.39 9.31 -11.41
C HIS A 116 24.82 10.71 -11.12
N TYR A 117 25.25 11.38 -10.02
CA TYR A 117 24.59 12.58 -9.52
C TYR A 117 25.57 13.71 -9.17
N SER A 118 26.83 13.63 -9.59
CA SER A 118 27.90 14.59 -9.24
C SER A 118 27.62 16.05 -9.63
N GLN A 119 26.69 16.26 -10.59
CA GLN A 119 26.24 17.59 -11.01
C GLN A 119 25.22 18.26 -10.09
N PHE A 120 24.73 17.55 -9.08
CA PHE A 120 23.73 18.06 -8.13
C PHE A 120 24.34 18.34 -6.77
N VAL A 121 23.56 18.92 -5.85
CA VAL A 121 24.02 19.24 -4.49
C VAL A 121 24.13 17.98 -3.65
N PHE A 122 25.33 17.66 -3.17
CA PHE A 122 25.59 16.41 -2.41
C PHE A 122 24.75 16.28 -1.14
N THR A 123 24.53 17.37 -0.41
CA THR A 123 23.71 17.33 0.82
C THR A 123 22.27 16.93 0.53
N ASP A 124 21.66 17.44 -0.52
CA ASP A 124 20.31 17.06 -0.95
C ASP A 124 20.24 15.58 -1.34
N PHE A 125 21.25 15.10 -2.06
CA PHE A 125 21.38 13.69 -2.42
C PHE A 125 21.52 12.81 -1.17
N LEU A 126 22.40 13.14 -0.26
CA LEU A 126 22.62 12.40 0.98
C LEU A 126 21.33 12.29 1.82
N TRP A 127 20.58 13.37 1.98
CA TRP A 127 19.32 13.36 2.70
C TRP A 127 18.26 12.50 1.98
N THR A 128 18.23 12.56 0.66
CA THR A 128 17.35 11.69 -0.15
C THR A 128 17.68 10.22 0.06
N MET A 129 18.96 9.84 -0.01
CA MET A 129 19.40 8.46 0.22
C MET A 129 19.03 7.98 1.64
N ARG A 130 19.19 8.82 2.65
CA ARG A 130 18.75 8.50 4.02
C ARG A 130 17.25 8.28 4.10
N SER A 131 16.46 9.12 3.46
CA SER A 131 15.00 8.99 3.44
C SER A 131 14.54 7.70 2.76
N ILE A 132 15.21 7.27 1.68
CA ILE A 132 14.91 6.03 0.95
C ILE A 132 15.22 4.80 1.80
N TYR A 133 16.40 4.77 2.43
CA TYR A 133 16.88 3.55 3.09
C TYR A 133 16.43 3.40 4.55
N LEU A 134 16.06 4.48 5.21
CA LEU A 134 15.62 4.43 6.61
C LEU A 134 14.43 3.46 6.83
N PRO A 135 13.31 3.56 6.08
CA PRO A 135 12.18 2.66 6.25
C PRO A 135 12.55 1.20 5.95
N LEU A 136 13.39 0.98 4.93
CA LEU A 136 13.86 -0.35 4.59
C LEU A 136 14.73 -0.95 5.70
N PHE A 137 15.71 -0.20 6.21
CA PHE A 137 16.58 -0.67 7.28
C PHE A 137 15.81 -0.92 8.58
N ARG A 138 14.78 -0.11 8.84
CA ARG A 138 13.85 -0.34 9.94
C ARG A 138 13.10 -1.66 9.77
N THR A 139 12.63 -1.93 8.56
CA THR A 139 11.98 -3.20 8.21
C THR A 139 12.93 -4.38 8.42
N LEU A 140 14.17 -4.28 7.94
CA LEU A 140 15.18 -5.33 8.08
C LEU A 140 15.61 -5.60 9.54
N GLN A 141 15.40 -4.65 10.47
CA GLN A 141 15.64 -4.85 11.90
C GLN A 141 14.48 -5.53 12.64
N MET A 142 13.30 -5.58 12.04
CA MET A 142 12.13 -6.20 12.67
C MET A 142 12.38 -7.69 12.92
N LYS A 143 11.98 -8.16 14.10
CA LYS A 143 11.97 -9.59 14.40
C LYS A 143 10.70 -10.20 13.82
N VAL A 144 10.89 -11.05 12.84
CA VAL A 144 9.79 -11.79 12.21
C VAL A 144 9.58 -13.10 12.99
N PRO A 145 8.37 -13.39 13.50
CA PRO A 145 8.10 -14.65 14.18
C PRO A 145 8.18 -15.84 13.23
N LYS A 146 8.43 -17.03 13.78
CA LYS A 146 8.40 -18.28 13.01
C LYS A 146 6.95 -18.62 12.64
N ALA A 147 6.72 -18.95 11.37
CA ALA A 147 5.44 -19.40 10.85
C ALA A 147 5.63 -20.41 9.72
N ASP A 148 4.63 -21.24 9.46
CA ASP A 148 4.63 -22.19 8.36
C ASP A 148 4.37 -21.50 7.01
N VAL A 149 3.54 -20.44 7.03
CA VAL A 149 3.21 -19.64 5.86
C VAL A 149 3.33 -18.15 6.20
N TYR A 150 4.02 -17.43 5.36
CA TYR A 150 4.07 -15.97 5.35
C TYR A 150 3.18 -15.47 4.21
N HIS A 151 2.09 -14.81 4.54
CA HIS A 151 1.17 -14.25 3.54
C HIS A 151 1.28 -12.73 3.51
N CYS A 152 1.80 -12.19 2.41
CA CYS A 152 1.93 -10.77 2.17
C CYS A 152 0.80 -10.27 1.27
N LEU A 153 0.18 -9.15 1.64
CA LEU A 153 -0.92 -8.54 0.87
C LEU A 153 -0.42 -7.51 -0.16
N CYS A 154 0.87 -7.28 -0.23
CA CYS A 154 1.54 -6.47 -1.26
C CYS A 154 3.03 -6.78 -1.25
N THR A 155 3.73 -6.33 -2.28
CA THR A 155 5.19 -6.25 -2.31
C THR A 155 5.72 -5.12 -1.39
N GLY A 156 6.86 -4.55 -1.66
CA GLY A 156 7.44 -3.48 -0.83
C GLY A 156 7.85 -3.99 0.56
N TYR A 157 7.60 -3.21 1.59
CA TYR A 157 8.04 -3.55 2.95
C TYR A 157 7.39 -4.84 3.49
N ALA A 158 6.13 -5.11 3.14
CA ALA A 158 5.47 -6.37 3.51
C ALA A 158 6.14 -7.56 2.84
N GLY A 159 6.42 -7.48 1.54
CA GLY A 159 7.17 -8.49 0.80
C GLY A 159 8.58 -8.74 1.37
N VAL A 160 9.25 -7.67 1.83
CA VAL A 160 10.54 -7.80 2.53
C VAL A 160 10.39 -8.59 3.82
N LEU A 161 9.37 -8.30 4.66
CA LEU A 161 9.14 -9.04 5.91
C LEU A 161 8.83 -10.51 5.66
N GLY A 162 7.94 -10.83 4.70
CA GLY A 162 7.65 -12.21 4.35
C GLY A 162 8.87 -12.96 3.80
N SER A 163 9.66 -12.29 2.96
CA SER A 163 10.92 -12.83 2.44
C SER A 163 11.95 -13.09 3.53
N MET A 164 12.03 -12.19 4.53
CA MET A 164 12.88 -12.38 5.71
C MET A 164 12.42 -13.58 6.54
N GLY A 165 11.12 -13.69 6.80
CA GLY A 165 10.55 -14.81 7.56
C GLY A 165 10.89 -16.14 6.92
N LYS A 166 10.66 -16.26 5.61
CA LYS A 166 11.04 -17.45 4.83
C LYS A 166 12.54 -17.75 4.90
N TYR A 167 13.40 -16.74 4.75
CA TYR A 167 14.85 -16.94 4.80
C TYR A 167 15.33 -17.38 6.19
N ILE A 168 14.82 -16.78 7.24
CA ILE A 168 15.31 -17.00 8.61
C ILE A 168 14.77 -18.30 9.22
N HIS A 169 13.48 -18.60 8.98
CA HIS A 169 12.77 -19.69 9.66
C HIS A 169 12.35 -20.82 8.73
N GLY A 170 12.49 -20.68 7.41
CA GLY A 170 11.85 -21.55 6.45
C GLY A 170 10.36 -21.20 6.26
N GLY A 171 9.56 -22.16 5.83
CA GLY A 171 8.14 -21.95 5.54
C GLY A 171 7.91 -21.50 4.10
N ARG A 172 6.67 -21.18 3.78
CA ARG A 172 6.25 -20.78 2.42
C ARG A 172 5.88 -19.31 2.39
N LEU A 173 6.14 -18.64 1.27
CA LEU A 173 5.75 -17.26 1.04
C LEU A 173 4.64 -17.20 -0.01
N LEU A 174 3.49 -16.68 0.37
CA LEU A 174 2.36 -16.35 -0.50
C LEU A 174 2.26 -14.83 -0.62
N LEU A 175 2.13 -14.34 -1.83
CA LEU A 175 1.93 -12.93 -2.12
C LEU A 175 0.59 -12.72 -2.81
N SER A 176 -0.27 -11.88 -2.24
CA SER A 176 -1.56 -11.52 -2.85
C SER A 176 -1.62 -10.02 -3.09
N GLU A 177 -1.58 -9.60 -4.35
CA GLU A 177 -1.65 -8.20 -4.71
C GLU A 177 -3.06 -7.83 -5.21
N HIS A 178 -3.71 -6.93 -4.49
CA HIS A 178 -4.99 -6.34 -4.90
C HIS A 178 -4.79 -5.14 -5.85
N GLY A 179 -3.69 -4.44 -5.71
CA GLY A 179 -3.14 -3.46 -6.64
C GLY A 179 -1.66 -3.75 -6.80
N ILE A 180 -1.05 -3.31 -7.88
CA ILE A 180 0.38 -3.52 -8.13
C ILE A 180 1.17 -2.43 -7.41
N TYR A 181 1.60 -2.75 -6.18
CA TYR A 181 2.24 -1.80 -5.24
C TYR A 181 3.34 -0.97 -5.89
N THR A 182 4.23 -1.58 -6.69
CA THR A 182 5.31 -0.87 -7.37
C THR A 182 4.80 0.21 -8.32
N ARG A 183 3.73 -0.10 -9.07
CA ARG A 183 3.12 0.87 -10.01
C ARG A 183 2.40 1.98 -9.27
N GLU A 184 1.68 1.67 -8.21
CA GLU A 184 1.02 2.67 -7.36
C GLU A 184 2.04 3.64 -6.75
N ARG A 185 3.17 3.13 -6.24
CA ARG A 185 4.26 3.98 -5.70
C ARG A 185 4.95 4.79 -6.79
N GLU A 186 5.16 4.23 -7.98
CA GLU A 186 5.71 4.95 -9.13
C GLU A 186 4.82 6.14 -9.53
N GLU A 187 3.52 5.93 -9.68
CA GLU A 187 2.57 6.99 -10.00
C GLU A 187 2.49 8.06 -8.91
N GLU A 188 2.44 7.65 -7.64
CA GLU A 188 2.45 8.58 -6.53
C GLU A 188 3.71 9.45 -6.52
N LEU A 189 4.88 8.85 -6.73
CA LEU A 189 6.15 9.57 -6.80
C LEU A 189 6.20 10.53 -7.98
N ILE A 190 5.71 10.11 -9.16
CA ILE A 190 5.65 10.98 -10.35
C ILE A 190 4.81 12.23 -10.07
N ARG A 191 3.67 12.08 -9.40
CA ARG A 191 2.75 13.19 -9.05
C ARG A 191 3.22 13.99 -7.84
N SER A 192 4.05 13.43 -6.99
CA SER A 192 4.46 14.06 -5.72
C SER A 192 5.32 15.31 -5.95
N LYS A 193 5.15 16.31 -5.05
CA LYS A 193 5.97 17.52 -5.00
C LYS A 193 7.07 17.47 -3.95
N TRP A 194 7.01 16.52 -3.02
CA TRP A 194 7.96 16.41 -1.90
C TRP A 194 9.28 15.73 -2.31
N VAL A 195 9.30 14.95 -3.40
CA VAL A 195 10.52 14.39 -3.98
C VAL A 195 10.96 15.24 -5.16
N LYS A 196 12.20 15.73 -5.14
CA LYS A 196 12.79 16.40 -6.29
C LYS A 196 12.81 15.47 -7.50
N GLY A 197 12.38 15.96 -8.68
CA GLY A 197 12.20 15.14 -9.89
C GLY A 197 13.41 14.28 -10.25
N ILE A 198 14.62 14.83 -10.08
CA ILE A 198 15.90 14.15 -10.35
C ILE A 198 16.15 12.89 -9.49
N TYR A 199 15.50 12.78 -8.32
CA TYR A 199 15.68 11.66 -7.38
C TYR A 199 14.52 10.66 -7.39
N LYS A 200 13.44 10.91 -8.14
CA LYS A 200 12.28 10.02 -8.22
C LYS A 200 12.66 8.62 -8.69
N ASN A 201 13.54 8.52 -9.66
CA ASN A 201 14.02 7.23 -10.18
C ASN A 201 14.72 6.38 -9.12
N ILE A 202 15.44 6.98 -8.15
CA ILE A 202 16.09 6.21 -7.08
C ILE A 202 15.04 5.55 -6.18
N TRP A 203 13.97 6.28 -5.84
CA TRP A 203 12.84 5.75 -5.09
C TRP A 203 12.13 4.62 -5.83
N ILE A 204 11.84 4.82 -7.12
CA ILE A 204 11.18 3.84 -7.98
C ILE A 204 12.00 2.54 -8.06
N GLU A 205 13.30 2.65 -8.34
CA GLU A 205 14.20 1.50 -8.38
C GLU A 205 14.29 0.78 -7.04
N GLN A 206 14.22 1.50 -5.92
CA GLN A 206 14.20 0.87 -4.59
C GLN A 206 12.92 0.03 -4.40
N PHE A 207 11.75 0.52 -4.81
CA PHE A 207 10.52 -0.27 -4.75
C PHE A 207 10.57 -1.47 -5.69
N ARG A 208 11.12 -1.33 -6.89
CA ARG A 208 11.33 -2.44 -7.84
C ARG A 208 12.24 -3.53 -7.25
N LYS A 209 13.35 -3.16 -6.59
CA LYS A 209 14.25 -4.10 -5.91
C LYS A 209 13.53 -4.90 -4.81
N MET A 210 12.69 -4.25 -4.01
CA MET A 210 11.89 -4.93 -2.98
C MET A 210 10.85 -5.86 -3.59
N SER A 211 10.19 -5.47 -4.68
CA SER A 211 9.21 -6.32 -5.38
C SER A 211 9.86 -7.54 -6.01
N ARG A 212 11.00 -7.38 -6.68
CA ARG A 212 11.78 -8.53 -7.21
C ARG A 212 12.13 -9.52 -6.09
N MET A 213 12.61 -9.02 -4.94
CA MET A 213 12.90 -9.90 -3.79
C MET A 213 11.68 -10.72 -3.38
N ALA A 214 10.49 -10.11 -3.33
CA ALA A 214 9.25 -10.79 -2.94
C ALA A 214 8.82 -11.81 -4.01
N TYR A 215 8.86 -11.44 -5.28
CA TYR A 215 8.51 -12.32 -6.40
C TYR A 215 9.45 -13.53 -6.51
N ASP A 216 10.76 -13.30 -6.38
CA ASP A 216 11.76 -14.38 -6.43
C ASP A 216 11.54 -15.42 -5.32
N ARG A 217 11.14 -14.96 -4.14
CA ARG A 217 11.00 -15.83 -2.95
C ARG A 217 9.60 -16.41 -2.77
N ALA A 218 8.57 -15.83 -3.39
CA ALA A 218 7.21 -16.37 -3.32
C ALA A 218 7.10 -17.71 -4.03
N GLU A 219 6.32 -18.64 -3.46
CA GLU A 219 5.84 -19.84 -4.15
C GLU A 219 4.67 -19.55 -5.06
N LEU A 220 3.81 -18.63 -4.64
CA LEU A 220 2.62 -18.23 -5.38
C LEU A 220 2.41 -16.72 -5.25
N VAL A 221 2.08 -16.11 -6.37
CA VAL A 221 1.73 -14.68 -6.48
C VAL A 221 0.35 -14.58 -7.10
N THR A 222 -0.59 -13.98 -6.39
CA THR A 222 -1.96 -13.83 -6.89
C THR A 222 -2.28 -12.37 -7.23
N SER A 223 -3.10 -12.19 -8.23
CA SER A 223 -3.67 -10.91 -8.65
C SER A 223 -5.16 -11.02 -8.90
N LEU A 224 -5.89 -9.89 -8.96
CA LEU A 224 -7.35 -9.91 -9.07
C LEU A 224 -7.86 -10.15 -10.49
N TYR A 225 -7.08 -9.81 -11.52
CA TYR A 225 -7.46 -9.90 -12.94
C TYR A 225 -6.23 -10.06 -13.85
N ALA A 226 -6.46 -10.46 -15.09
CA ALA A 226 -5.41 -10.80 -16.05
C ALA A 226 -4.42 -9.65 -16.30
N GLY A 227 -4.91 -8.41 -16.49
CA GLY A 227 -4.03 -7.26 -16.71
C GLY A 227 -3.10 -6.96 -15.50
N ALA A 228 -3.55 -7.21 -14.26
CA ALA A 228 -2.67 -7.11 -13.10
C ALA A 228 -1.59 -8.20 -13.11
N ARG A 229 -1.92 -9.43 -13.54
CA ARG A 229 -0.96 -10.51 -13.73
C ARG A 229 0.09 -10.16 -14.80
N GLU A 230 -0.31 -9.53 -15.90
CA GLU A 230 0.62 -9.04 -16.94
C GLU A 230 1.60 -8.02 -16.37
N LEU A 231 1.11 -7.04 -15.60
CA LEU A 231 1.95 -6.06 -14.91
C LEU A 231 2.92 -6.71 -13.91
N GLN A 232 2.51 -7.75 -13.18
CA GLN A 232 3.41 -8.52 -12.31
C GLN A 232 4.56 -9.12 -13.12
N THR A 233 4.26 -9.68 -14.28
CA THR A 233 5.27 -10.29 -15.17
C THR A 233 6.21 -9.23 -15.76
N GLU A 234 5.70 -8.06 -16.14
CA GLU A 234 6.52 -6.92 -16.58
C GLU A 234 7.47 -6.41 -15.48
N LEU A 235 7.12 -6.63 -14.21
CA LEU A 235 7.92 -6.30 -13.04
C LEU A 235 8.82 -7.45 -12.57
N ASP A 236 9.16 -8.36 -13.46
CA ASP A 236 10.05 -9.51 -13.27
C ASP A 236 9.47 -10.62 -12.37
N CYS A 237 8.13 -10.71 -12.19
CA CYS A 237 7.53 -11.87 -11.54
C CYS A 237 7.55 -13.08 -12.48
N PRO A 238 8.09 -14.26 -12.08
CA PRO A 238 8.04 -15.45 -12.89
C PRO A 238 6.59 -15.88 -13.18
N VAL A 239 6.25 -16.05 -14.46
CA VAL A 239 4.88 -16.30 -14.91
C VAL A 239 4.29 -17.58 -14.33
N GLU A 240 5.11 -18.60 -14.11
CA GLU A 240 4.73 -19.88 -13.53
C GLU A 240 4.29 -19.79 -12.06
N LYS A 241 4.65 -18.72 -11.37
CA LYS A 241 4.23 -18.45 -9.99
C LYS A 241 2.94 -17.64 -9.92
N THR A 242 2.45 -17.10 -11.03
CA THR A 242 1.31 -16.16 -11.05
C THR A 242 -0.02 -16.86 -11.22
N MET A 243 -1.04 -16.41 -10.48
CA MET A 243 -2.41 -16.90 -10.56
C MET A 243 -3.40 -15.74 -10.44
N VAL A 244 -4.46 -15.77 -11.25
CA VAL A 244 -5.57 -14.81 -11.10
C VAL A 244 -6.59 -15.38 -10.11
N VAL A 245 -6.83 -14.62 -9.03
CA VAL A 245 -7.82 -14.93 -7.98
C VAL A 245 -8.70 -13.70 -7.80
N PRO A 246 -9.86 -13.62 -8.47
CA PRO A 246 -10.73 -12.46 -8.38
C PRO A 246 -11.32 -12.28 -6.99
N ASN A 247 -11.69 -11.04 -6.65
CA ASN A 247 -12.48 -10.79 -5.45
C ASN A 247 -13.88 -11.42 -5.59
N GLY A 248 -14.42 -11.84 -4.45
CA GLY A 248 -15.79 -12.29 -4.33
C GLY A 248 -16.62 -11.40 -3.41
N VAL A 249 -17.92 -11.57 -3.44
CA VAL A 249 -18.88 -10.97 -2.52
C VAL A 249 -19.75 -12.04 -1.89
N GLN A 250 -20.18 -11.81 -0.66
CA GLN A 250 -21.17 -12.68 0.01
C GLN A 250 -22.56 -12.26 -0.46
N VAL A 251 -23.10 -12.98 -1.45
CA VAL A 251 -24.39 -12.66 -2.09
C VAL A 251 -25.53 -12.70 -1.09
N GLU A 252 -25.46 -13.60 -0.09
CA GLU A 252 -26.47 -13.77 0.96
C GLU A 252 -26.73 -12.49 1.75
N ARG A 253 -25.74 -11.61 1.84
CA ARG A 253 -25.86 -10.30 2.53
C ARG A 253 -26.75 -9.30 1.78
N PHE A 254 -27.10 -9.59 0.54
CA PHE A 254 -27.83 -8.70 -0.36
C PHE A 254 -29.16 -9.36 -0.85
N GLN A 255 -29.65 -10.40 -0.17
CA GLN A 255 -30.87 -11.11 -0.58
C GLN A 255 -32.15 -10.40 -0.13
N ASP A 256 -32.16 -9.83 1.09
CA ASP A 256 -33.36 -9.22 1.70
C ASP A 256 -33.19 -7.70 1.79
N LEU A 257 -33.06 -7.02 0.64
CA LEU A 257 -32.90 -5.58 0.59
C LEU A 257 -34.25 -4.87 0.63
N LEU A 258 -34.33 -3.76 1.37
CA LEU A 258 -35.51 -2.90 1.39
C LEU A 258 -35.65 -2.18 0.06
N GLY A 259 -36.79 -2.36 -0.60
CA GLY A 259 -37.16 -1.65 -1.82
C GLY A 259 -37.59 -0.21 -1.57
N LYS A 260 -38.02 0.48 -2.63
CA LYS A 260 -38.63 1.80 -2.58
C LYS A 260 -39.96 1.76 -1.82
N THR A 261 -40.28 2.86 -1.14
CA THR A 261 -41.59 3.11 -0.58
C THR A 261 -42.55 3.62 -1.67
N GLU A 262 -43.89 3.58 -1.44
CA GLU A 262 -44.88 4.11 -2.36
C GLU A 262 -44.63 5.56 -2.75
N ALA A 263 -44.10 6.39 -1.85
CA ALA A 263 -43.75 7.79 -2.11
C ALA A 263 -42.53 7.95 -3.05
N GLU A 264 -41.68 6.93 -3.13
CA GLU A 264 -40.45 6.91 -3.95
C GLU A 264 -40.66 6.24 -5.33
N GLU A 265 -41.79 5.56 -5.57
CA GLU A 265 -42.06 4.80 -6.81
C GLU A 265 -42.04 5.63 -8.09
N GLY A 266 -42.34 6.94 -8.00
CA GLY A 266 -42.31 7.85 -9.15
C GLY A 266 -40.94 8.35 -9.54
N GLU A 267 -39.89 8.04 -8.77
CA GLU A 267 -38.53 8.55 -8.94
C GLU A 267 -37.58 7.46 -9.45
N ILE A 268 -36.55 7.86 -10.20
CA ILE A 268 -35.54 6.95 -10.74
C ILE A 268 -34.23 7.18 -9.99
N TYR A 269 -33.81 6.23 -9.17
CA TYR A 269 -32.62 6.32 -8.36
C TYR A 269 -31.40 5.72 -9.03
N VAL A 270 -30.39 6.54 -9.25
CA VAL A 270 -29.08 6.16 -9.78
C VAL A 270 -28.08 6.14 -8.62
N GLY A 271 -27.54 4.99 -8.31
CA GLY A 271 -26.59 4.81 -7.21
C GLY A 271 -25.15 4.71 -7.71
N ALA A 272 -24.23 5.37 -7.01
CA ALA A 272 -22.79 5.24 -7.21
C ALA A 272 -22.10 5.00 -5.86
N VAL A 273 -21.32 3.91 -5.74
CA VAL A 273 -20.69 3.51 -4.46
C VAL A 273 -19.18 3.57 -4.56
N PHE A 274 -18.59 4.62 -4.01
CA PHE A 274 -17.14 4.82 -3.97
C PHE A 274 -16.74 5.88 -2.94
N ARG A 275 -15.43 5.96 -2.65
CA ARG A 275 -14.87 7.12 -1.95
C ARG A 275 -14.83 8.31 -2.93
N VAL A 276 -15.27 9.48 -2.50
CA VAL A 276 -15.20 10.71 -3.31
C VAL A 276 -13.76 11.18 -3.38
N THR A 277 -13.07 10.82 -4.47
CA THR A 277 -11.65 11.11 -4.72
C THR A 277 -11.42 11.37 -6.20
N PRO A 278 -10.35 12.11 -6.59
CA PRO A 278 -10.05 12.42 -8.00
C PRO A 278 -9.99 11.20 -8.93
N ILE A 279 -9.47 10.08 -8.46
CA ILE A 279 -9.35 8.85 -9.25
C ILE A 279 -10.71 8.23 -9.64
N LYS A 280 -11.79 8.60 -8.93
CA LYS A 280 -13.15 8.14 -9.21
C LYS A 280 -13.90 9.06 -10.17
N ASP A 281 -13.29 10.17 -10.54
CA ASP A 281 -13.80 11.14 -11.52
C ASP A 281 -15.25 11.56 -11.30
N VAL A 282 -15.54 11.93 -10.05
CA VAL A 282 -16.90 12.29 -9.60
C VAL A 282 -17.43 13.50 -10.36
N LYS A 283 -16.55 14.39 -10.83
CA LYS A 283 -16.94 15.56 -11.60
C LYS A 283 -17.57 15.19 -12.95
N THR A 284 -16.97 14.22 -13.66
CA THR A 284 -17.55 13.69 -14.90
C THR A 284 -18.91 13.03 -14.65
N LEU A 285 -19.05 12.31 -13.53
CA LEU A 285 -20.33 11.73 -13.13
C LEU A 285 -21.40 12.81 -12.91
N ILE A 286 -21.08 13.89 -12.17
CA ILE A 286 -22.01 14.99 -11.93
C ILE A 286 -22.44 15.66 -13.26
N GLN A 287 -21.49 15.91 -14.17
CA GLN A 287 -21.78 16.48 -15.48
C GLN A 287 -22.69 15.56 -16.32
N ALA A 288 -22.37 14.27 -16.38
CA ALA A 288 -23.17 13.29 -17.11
C ALA A 288 -24.58 13.19 -16.53
N PHE A 289 -24.71 13.23 -15.19
CA PHE A 289 -26.01 13.25 -14.54
C PHE A 289 -26.81 14.51 -14.86
N ALA A 290 -26.19 15.68 -14.92
CA ALA A 290 -26.85 16.92 -15.33
C ALA A 290 -27.53 16.79 -16.71
N PHE A 291 -26.79 16.30 -17.71
CA PHE A 291 -27.35 16.07 -19.05
C PHE A 291 -28.46 15.00 -19.08
N ALA A 292 -28.36 13.98 -18.25
CA ALA A 292 -29.39 12.95 -18.14
C ALA A 292 -30.66 13.51 -17.47
N LYS A 293 -30.48 14.30 -16.42
CA LYS A 293 -31.57 14.96 -15.66
C LYS A 293 -32.41 15.90 -16.52
N GLU A 294 -31.80 16.62 -17.47
CA GLU A 294 -32.52 17.50 -18.43
C GLU A 294 -33.53 16.68 -19.29
N LYS A 295 -33.21 15.43 -19.61
CA LYS A 295 -34.03 14.55 -20.41
C LYS A 295 -35.03 13.74 -19.60
N GLU A 296 -34.66 13.37 -18.39
CA GLU A 296 -35.52 12.63 -17.47
C GLU A 296 -35.53 13.28 -16.08
N PRO A 297 -36.48 14.20 -15.83
CA PRO A 297 -36.54 14.95 -14.58
C PRO A 297 -36.73 14.11 -13.31
N ARG A 298 -37.15 12.84 -13.40
CA ARG A 298 -37.37 11.96 -12.26
C ARG A 298 -36.06 11.37 -11.71
N LEU A 299 -34.93 11.55 -12.41
CA LEU A 299 -33.61 11.01 -11.96
C LEU A 299 -33.16 11.66 -10.67
N LYS A 300 -32.64 10.83 -9.75
CA LYS A 300 -31.91 11.26 -8.54
C LYS A 300 -30.61 10.49 -8.43
N LEU A 301 -29.51 11.18 -8.22
CA LEU A 301 -28.17 10.60 -8.08
C LEU A 301 -27.78 10.48 -6.61
N TRP A 302 -27.47 9.28 -6.19
CA TRP A 302 -26.99 8.96 -4.85
C TRP A 302 -25.51 8.60 -4.92
N ILE A 303 -24.63 9.47 -4.40
CA ILE A 303 -23.19 9.24 -4.28
C ILE A 303 -22.93 8.74 -2.86
N MET A 304 -22.75 7.41 -2.75
CA MET A 304 -22.67 6.69 -1.50
C MET A 304 -21.22 6.35 -1.17
N GLY A 305 -20.67 6.97 -0.15
CA GLY A 305 -19.33 6.66 0.33
C GLY A 305 -18.63 7.82 1.04
N PRO A 306 -17.55 7.51 1.75
CA PRO A 306 -16.84 8.51 2.54
C PRO A 306 -16.04 9.48 1.66
N TRP A 307 -15.77 10.65 2.23
CA TRP A 307 -14.79 11.62 1.73
C TRP A 307 -13.90 12.11 2.86
N ASP A 308 -12.83 12.81 2.51
CA ASP A 308 -12.01 13.55 3.45
C ASP A 308 -12.42 15.01 3.43
N ASN A 309 -12.78 15.57 4.59
CA ASN A 309 -13.25 16.95 4.70
C ASN A 309 -12.17 18.00 4.35
N ASP A 310 -10.90 17.62 4.46
CA ASP A 310 -9.76 18.48 4.11
C ASP A 310 -9.36 18.35 2.63
N ASP A 311 -10.08 17.54 1.85
CA ASP A 311 -9.80 17.34 0.42
C ASP A 311 -10.50 18.43 -0.42
N GLY A 312 -9.71 19.33 -1.00
CA GLY A 312 -10.21 20.37 -1.90
C GLY A 312 -11.04 19.84 -3.07
N TYR A 313 -10.80 18.62 -3.54
CA TYR A 313 -11.56 17.97 -4.60
C TYR A 313 -13.03 17.75 -4.23
N VAL A 314 -13.30 17.38 -2.99
CA VAL A 314 -14.67 17.20 -2.49
C VAL A 314 -15.42 18.50 -2.50
N GLN A 315 -14.79 19.59 -2.04
CA GLN A 315 -15.39 20.91 -2.09
C GLN A 315 -15.68 21.34 -3.53
N GLU A 316 -14.77 21.10 -4.46
CA GLU A 316 -14.98 21.34 -5.89
C GLU A 316 -16.17 20.55 -6.47
N CYS A 317 -16.42 19.32 -6.00
CA CYS A 317 -17.60 18.55 -6.40
C CYS A 317 -18.91 19.17 -5.86
N PHE A 318 -18.92 19.61 -4.61
CA PHE A 318 -20.10 20.30 -4.03
C PHE A 318 -20.36 21.63 -4.74
N ASP A 319 -19.32 22.42 -4.97
CA ASP A 319 -19.41 23.71 -5.68
C ASP A 319 -19.95 23.51 -7.11
N MET A 320 -19.49 22.45 -7.79
CA MET A 320 -19.96 22.12 -9.14
C MET A 320 -21.47 21.87 -9.17
N VAL A 321 -22.01 21.06 -8.25
CA VAL A 321 -23.45 20.82 -8.13
C VAL A 321 -24.20 22.13 -7.90
N GLY A 322 -23.70 23.02 -7.02
CA GLY A 322 -24.27 24.32 -6.75
C GLY A 322 -24.25 25.26 -7.96
N ILE A 323 -23.10 25.38 -8.64
CA ILE A 323 -22.90 26.23 -9.81
C ILE A 323 -23.78 25.78 -10.98
N MET A 324 -23.88 24.47 -11.21
CA MET A 324 -24.72 23.90 -12.27
C MET A 324 -26.22 23.93 -11.92
N GLY A 325 -26.57 24.26 -10.67
CA GLY A 325 -27.98 24.31 -10.22
C GLY A 325 -28.67 22.94 -10.28
N ILE A 326 -27.92 21.85 -10.17
CA ILE A 326 -28.49 20.52 -10.29
C ILE A 326 -29.15 20.14 -8.96
N ALA A 327 -30.48 20.00 -8.98
CA ALA A 327 -31.20 19.38 -7.89
C ALA A 327 -30.97 17.84 -7.90
N ASP A 328 -31.22 17.18 -6.77
CA ASP A 328 -31.27 15.73 -6.67
C ASP A 328 -29.90 15.00 -6.84
N VAL A 329 -28.80 15.65 -6.49
CA VAL A 329 -27.51 15.01 -6.26
C VAL A 329 -27.30 14.88 -4.75
N ILE A 330 -27.28 13.65 -4.24
CA ILE A 330 -27.26 13.35 -2.82
C ILE A 330 -25.94 12.69 -2.46
N PHE A 331 -25.12 13.38 -1.65
CA PHE A 331 -23.90 12.80 -1.07
C PHE A 331 -24.22 12.25 0.31
N THR A 332 -24.14 10.93 0.49
CA THR A 332 -24.59 10.29 1.73
C THR A 332 -23.51 10.21 2.81
N GLY A 333 -22.25 10.36 2.44
CA GLY A 333 -21.16 9.99 3.34
C GLY A 333 -21.03 8.47 3.49
N ARG A 334 -20.37 8.06 4.57
CA ARG A 334 -20.20 6.64 4.89
C ARG A 334 -21.49 6.07 5.46
N ILE A 335 -22.07 5.12 4.74
CA ILE A 335 -23.33 4.44 5.07
C ILE A 335 -23.19 2.92 4.97
N ASP A 336 -24.18 2.16 5.43
CA ASP A 336 -24.35 0.78 5.03
C ASP A 336 -25.12 0.75 3.70
N VAL A 337 -24.44 0.32 2.64
CA VAL A 337 -25.00 0.29 1.29
C VAL A 337 -26.22 -0.63 1.16
N ARG A 338 -26.40 -1.59 2.08
CA ARG A 338 -27.55 -2.52 2.08
C ARG A 338 -28.86 -1.79 2.29
N ASP A 339 -28.87 -0.68 3.03
CA ASP A 339 -30.07 0.11 3.30
C ASP A 339 -30.56 0.86 2.06
N TYR A 340 -29.72 0.93 1.02
CA TYR A 340 -29.97 1.74 -0.17
C TYR A 340 -30.04 0.92 -1.46
N TYR A 341 -29.30 -0.19 -1.59
CA TYR A 341 -29.22 -0.96 -2.84
C TYR A 341 -30.57 -1.42 -3.37
N GLY A 342 -31.48 -1.85 -2.49
CA GLY A 342 -32.82 -2.29 -2.90
C GLY A 342 -33.69 -1.17 -3.49
N LYS A 343 -33.34 0.08 -3.24
CA LYS A 343 -34.05 1.28 -3.76
C LYS A 343 -33.51 1.76 -5.10
N MET A 344 -32.28 1.34 -5.49
CA MET A 344 -31.65 1.80 -6.71
C MET A 344 -32.22 1.10 -7.94
N ASP A 345 -32.59 1.86 -8.96
CA ASP A 345 -33.01 1.36 -10.27
C ASP A 345 -31.79 1.07 -11.15
N MET A 346 -30.69 1.79 -10.93
CA MET A 346 -29.46 1.66 -11.67
C MET A 346 -28.24 1.89 -10.75
N MET A 347 -27.18 1.11 -10.99
CA MET A 347 -25.86 1.32 -10.36
C MET A 347 -24.82 1.63 -11.43
N ILE A 348 -23.93 2.61 -11.14
CA ILE A 348 -22.83 3.07 -12.00
C ILE A 348 -21.51 3.14 -11.25
#